data_670dd45ee17342b6b12f11e4d782bc34
#
_entry.id   670dd45ee17342b6b12f11e4d782bc34
#
_cell.length_a   1.000
_cell.length_b   1.000
_cell.length_c   1.000
_cell.angle_alpha   90.00
_cell.angle_beta   90.00
_cell.angle_gamma   90.00
#
_symmetry.space_group_name_H-M   'P 1'
#
loop_
_entity.id
_entity.type
_entity.pdbx_description
1 polymer ?
#
loop_
_entity_poly.entity_id
_entity_poly.type
_entity_poly.pdbx_seq_one_letter_code
_entity_poly.pdbx_strand_id
1 'polypeptide(L)'
;MPKWSFDCGCCFDIIGSSGNKHKLVFSPKIESINLSCSKTWELISSGNTKGCFQLESRLGQMMAKKLKPENIEQLSGLISILRPGCLEAIRDGKSVTNHYIDKKNGLESINYFHESLERSLSTTYGEMIYQEQAMSIAKDLAGFDLQEADSLRKAIGKKKPEEMAKVKQKFLDGAKKLVIVNIQEAEEMNAYLSAYAKAHFPEAFFVSYLKFAKDKIDPQQEIKELIKNASEMDISVCLPDLRLKNPNFGIFDNKIYFGLTDIKGVGDSVFAKILDICVNIDLYKLGWIDLLIKLLLNINSIAAKALISSGAIDYLSKNRTEMLFELDIISSLTKKEIEYAIIVTKNTTSVKDILSYLLNHPKVNLKRKQIIQGLLQSINKPPYSLIDKIEWLADTEASLLGTAISCSKLDSYDIDMTNVDCRAFKNNDSTSNIVIAGEITNINVIKTKKGKLSGQEMSFVSIEDQTGSLDSVIFFPETYAKYKHHLFENNILIFVGNKSKTKDGLVVDKCFVPRS
;
A
#
# COMPACT_ATOMS: atom_id res chain seq x y z
N MET A 1 -27.13 1.62 -2.79
CA MET A 1 -25.97 2.04 -3.63
C MET A 1 -25.52 3.40 -3.15
N PRO A 2 -24.25 3.59 -2.81
CA PRO A 2 -23.76 4.89 -2.36
C PRO A 2 -24.02 5.97 -3.42
N LYS A 3 -24.37 7.15 -2.95
CA LYS A 3 -24.59 8.32 -3.82
C LYS A 3 -23.22 8.97 -4.06
N TRP A 4 -22.56 8.63 -5.16
CA TRP A 4 -21.32 9.28 -5.58
C TRP A 4 -21.68 10.63 -6.22
N SER A 5 -21.12 11.72 -5.71
CA SER A 5 -21.17 13.03 -6.37
C SER A 5 -19.79 13.36 -6.90
N PHE A 6 -19.69 13.69 -8.20
CA PHE A 6 -18.45 14.13 -8.82
C PHE A 6 -18.40 15.65 -8.78
N ASP A 7 -17.45 16.18 -8.03
CA ASP A 7 -17.33 17.63 -7.81
C ASP A 7 -16.05 18.21 -8.43
N CYS A 8 -15.54 17.56 -9.48
CA CYS A 8 -14.32 18.02 -10.14
C CYS A 8 -14.55 19.03 -11.27
N GLY A 9 -15.81 19.42 -11.56
CA GLY A 9 -16.17 20.38 -12.60
C GLY A 9 -15.82 19.99 -14.05
N CYS A 10 -14.85 19.10 -14.24
CA CYS A 10 -14.42 18.60 -15.55
C CYS A 10 -15.03 17.25 -15.92
N CYS A 11 -15.53 16.51 -14.93
CA CYS A 11 -16.16 15.21 -15.10
C CYS A 11 -17.67 15.36 -14.81
N PHE A 12 -18.42 15.43 -15.86
CA PHE A 12 -19.83 15.13 -15.98
C PHE A 12 -20.89 16.10 -15.51
N ASP A 13 -21.33 16.86 -16.48
CA ASP A 13 -22.75 16.99 -16.75
C ASP A 13 -23.06 16.27 -18.08
N ILE A 14 -23.33 14.97 -18.05
CA ILE A 14 -24.09 14.37 -19.16
C ILE A 14 -25.53 14.82 -18.93
N ILE A 15 -25.89 15.90 -19.58
CA ILE A 15 -27.27 16.33 -19.68
C ILE A 15 -27.90 15.38 -20.68
N GLY A 16 -28.71 14.44 -20.20
CA GLY A 16 -29.56 13.65 -21.09
C GLY A 16 -30.49 14.56 -21.85
N SER A 17 -31.01 14.08 -22.98
CA SER A 17 -31.99 14.79 -23.83
C SER A 17 -33.25 15.30 -23.09
N SER A 18 -33.43 14.92 -21.82
CA SER A 18 -34.49 15.35 -20.91
C SER A 18 -34.08 16.43 -19.91
N GLY A 19 -32.86 16.98 -19.98
CA GLY A 19 -32.36 18.00 -19.04
C GLY A 19 -32.02 17.50 -17.64
N ASN A 20 -32.16 16.22 -17.36
CA ASN A 20 -31.82 15.63 -16.04
C ASN A 20 -30.37 15.25 -15.96
N LYS A 21 -29.72 15.60 -14.84
CA LYS A 21 -28.37 15.13 -14.49
C LYS A 21 -28.41 13.62 -14.24
N HIS A 22 -27.80 12.83 -15.11
CA HIS A 22 -27.70 11.38 -14.92
C HIS A 22 -26.45 11.06 -14.09
N LYS A 23 -26.60 10.15 -13.12
CA LYS A 23 -25.45 9.55 -12.41
C LYS A 23 -24.64 8.74 -13.39
N LEU A 24 -23.36 9.07 -13.49
CA LEU A 24 -22.43 8.24 -14.24
C LEU A 24 -22.14 6.95 -13.50
N VAL A 25 -22.39 5.84 -14.17
CA VAL A 25 -21.82 4.55 -13.80
C VAL A 25 -20.43 4.50 -14.44
N PHE A 26 -19.38 4.32 -13.64
CA PHE A 26 -18.03 4.13 -14.15
C PHE A 26 -18.04 2.98 -15.19
N SER A 27 -17.60 3.28 -16.38
CA SER A 27 -17.38 2.30 -17.43
C SER A 27 -15.93 2.35 -17.86
N PRO A 28 -15.21 1.21 -17.95
CA PRO A 28 -13.84 1.17 -18.43
C PRO A 28 -13.72 1.39 -19.95
N LYS A 29 -14.81 1.73 -20.62
CA LYS A 29 -14.77 2.07 -22.06
C LYS A 29 -14.16 3.45 -22.25
N ILE A 30 -13.18 3.54 -23.11
CA ILE A 30 -12.41 4.76 -23.44
C ILE A 30 -13.32 5.92 -23.80
N GLU A 31 -14.36 5.66 -24.60
CA GLU A 31 -15.30 6.66 -25.09
C GLU A 31 -16.12 7.34 -23.95
N SER A 32 -16.17 6.70 -22.78
CA SER A 32 -16.90 7.22 -21.63
C SER A 32 -16.04 7.96 -20.62
N ILE A 33 -14.71 8.12 -20.89
CA ILE A 33 -13.76 8.72 -19.98
C ILE A 33 -13.32 10.10 -20.46
N ASN A 34 -13.40 11.08 -19.57
CA ASN A 34 -12.87 12.41 -19.86
C ASN A 34 -11.35 12.44 -19.67
N LEU A 35 -10.61 12.35 -20.78
CA LEU A 35 -9.15 12.39 -20.79
C LEU A 35 -8.57 13.78 -20.42
N SER A 36 -9.41 14.82 -20.30
CA SER A 36 -9.01 16.16 -19.85
C SER A 36 -9.35 16.44 -18.39
N CYS A 37 -9.66 15.41 -17.60
CA CYS A 37 -10.01 15.58 -16.19
C CYS A 37 -8.85 16.13 -15.35
N SER A 38 -8.95 17.37 -14.86
CA SER A 38 -7.92 18.02 -14.03
C SER A 38 -7.63 17.22 -12.76
N LYS A 39 -8.66 16.71 -12.08
CA LYS A 39 -8.52 15.91 -10.86
C LYS A 39 -7.65 14.65 -11.08
N THR A 40 -7.79 14.01 -12.25
CA THR A 40 -6.98 12.85 -12.61
C THR A 40 -5.52 13.25 -12.88
N TRP A 41 -5.31 14.33 -13.62
CA TRP A 41 -3.96 14.83 -13.90
C TRP A 41 -3.26 15.36 -12.65
N GLU A 42 -3.96 16.01 -11.74
CA GLU A 42 -3.45 16.43 -10.44
C GLU A 42 -3.01 15.23 -9.60
N LEU A 43 -3.81 14.15 -9.55
CA LEU A 43 -3.43 12.91 -8.88
C LEU A 43 -2.15 12.31 -9.46
N ILE A 44 -2.05 12.22 -10.79
CA ILE A 44 -0.84 11.68 -11.45
C ILE A 44 0.36 12.59 -11.16
N SER A 45 0.20 13.90 -11.31
CA SER A 45 1.27 14.90 -11.14
C SER A 45 1.71 15.06 -9.69
N SER A 46 0.88 14.72 -8.72
CA SER A 46 1.27 14.67 -7.29
C SER A 46 2.16 13.47 -6.97
N GLY A 47 2.24 12.47 -7.87
CA GLY A 47 2.93 11.21 -7.63
C GLY A 47 2.17 10.23 -6.73
N ASN A 48 0.90 10.52 -6.37
CA ASN A 48 0.06 9.61 -5.58
C ASN A 48 -0.52 8.49 -6.45
N THR A 49 0.37 7.75 -7.11
CA THR A 49 0.05 6.77 -8.16
C THR A 49 0.25 5.32 -7.73
N LYS A 50 0.29 5.04 -6.43
CA LYS A 50 0.29 3.65 -5.93
C LYS A 50 -0.97 2.92 -6.45
N GLY A 51 -0.77 1.75 -7.04
CA GLY A 51 -1.82 0.98 -7.69
C GLY A 51 -2.24 1.47 -9.09
N CYS A 52 -1.69 2.57 -9.60
CA CYS A 52 -1.90 2.97 -10.99
C CYS A 52 -0.92 2.20 -11.89
N PHE A 53 -1.46 1.52 -12.91
CA PHE A 53 -0.68 0.67 -13.80
C PHE A 53 0.59 1.38 -14.32
N GLN A 54 1.74 0.72 -14.23
CA GLN A 54 3.09 1.20 -14.57
C GLN A 54 3.60 2.44 -13.80
N LEU A 55 2.76 3.10 -12.98
CA LEU A 55 3.14 4.26 -12.18
C LEU A 55 3.23 3.96 -10.68
N GLU A 56 2.95 2.71 -10.28
CA GLU A 56 2.91 2.29 -8.88
C GLU A 56 4.28 2.20 -8.21
N SER A 57 5.34 2.04 -8.99
CA SER A 57 6.71 1.93 -8.46
C SER A 57 7.20 3.27 -7.90
N ARG A 58 8.09 3.21 -6.91
CA ARG A 58 8.73 4.40 -6.32
C ARG A 58 9.35 5.32 -7.38
N LEU A 59 9.99 4.74 -8.40
CA LEU A 59 10.54 5.47 -9.53
C LEU A 59 9.43 6.12 -10.36
N GLY A 60 8.34 5.40 -10.66
CA GLY A 60 7.18 5.91 -11.39
C GLY A 60 6.54 7.10 -10.68
N GLN A 61 6.29 6.98 -9.39
CA GLN A 61 5.73 8.06 -8.55
C GLN A 61 6.63 9.30 -8.55
N MET A 62 7.93 9.12 -8.36
CA MET A 62 8.90 10.22 -8.36
C MET A 62 8.99 10.91 -9.73
N MET A 63 8.99 10.16 -10.82
CA MET A 63 9.05 10.73 -12.17
C MET A 63 7.75 11.39 -12.59
N ALA A 64 6.59 10.86 -12.18
CA ALA A 64 5.28 11.51 -12.36
C ALA A 64 5.25 12.89 -11.67
N LYS A 65 5.75 12.98 -10.44
CA LYS A 65 5.86 14.24 -9.68
C LYS A 65 6.84 15.24 -10.34
N LYS A 66 7.91 14.76 -10.95
CA LYS A 66 8.87 15.62 -11.65
C LYS A 66 8.37 16.10 -13.01
N LEU A 67 7.78 15.22 -13.81
CA LEU A 67 7.30 15.53 -15.15
C LEU A 67 6.02 16.36 -15.11
N LYS A 68 5.11 16.09 -14.15
CA LYS A 68 3.77 16.69 -14.04
C LYS A 68 2.99 16.58 -15.36
N PRO A 69 2.65 15.37 -15.81
CA PRO A 69 1.95 15.19 -17.08
C PRO A 69 0.53 15.80 -16.99
N GLU A 70 0.08 16.37 -18.11
CA GLU A 70 -1.19 17.10 -18.25
C GLU A 70 -2.09 16.50 -19.34
N ASN A 71 -1.57 15.56 -20.12
CA ASN A 71 -2.28 14.87 -21.20
C ASN A 71 -1.72 13.47 -21.45
N ILE A 72 -2.41 12.70 -22.29
CA ILE A 72 -2.06 11.31 -22.61
C ILE A 72 -0.69 11.19 -23.27
N GLU A 73 -0.31 12.12 -24.14
CA GLU A 73 0.99 12.09 -24.81
C GLU A 73 2.14 12.22 -23.80
N GLN A 74 2.00 13.13 -22.84
CA GLN A 74 3.00 13.30 -21.77
C GLN A 74 3.00 12.12 -20.80
N LEU A 75 1.85 11.47 -20.57
CA LEU A 75 1.78 10.23 -19.79
C LEU A 75 2.47 9.07 -20.51
N SER A 76 2.27 8.97 -21.82
CA SER A 76 3.00 8.04 -22.69
C SER A 76 4.51 8.24 -22.58
N GLY A 77 4.92 9.50 -22.73
CA GLY A 77 6.32 9.90 -22.54
C GLY A 77 6.85 9.47 -21.16
N LEU A 78 6.10 9.72 -20.09
CA LEU A 78 6.46 9.30 -18.74
C LEU A 78 6.74 7.80 -18.67
N ILE A 79 5.83 6.98 -19.16
CA ILE A 79 5.96 5.51 -19.12
C ILE A 79 7.19 5.06 -19.92
N SER A 80 7.46 5.72 -21.03
CA SER A 80 8.60 5.37 -21.90
C SER A 80 9.95 5.76 -21.31
N ILE A 81 10.05 6.91 -20.64
CA ILE A 81 11.30 7.35 -20.01
C ILE A 81 11.65 6.58 -18.74
N LEU A 82 10.72 5.79 -18.18
CA LEU A 82 10.99 4.89 -17.05
C LEU A 82 11.74 3.63 -17.48
N ARG A 83 11.89 3.37 -18.76
CA ARG A 83 12.62 2.19 -19.27
C ARG A 83 14.14 2.36 -19.09
N PRO A 84 14.88 1.27 -18.79
CA PRO A 84 16.32 1.32 -18.55
C PRO A 84 17.09 2.06 -19.63
N GLY A 85 16.71 1.92 -20.91
CA GLY A 85 17.37 2.58 -22.02
C GLY A 85 17.41 4.11 -21.93
N CYS A 86 16.34 4.75 -21.45
CA CYS A 86 16.28 6.20 -21.27
C CYS A 86 16.91 6.65 -19.93
N LEU A 87 16.81 5.82 -18.89
CA LEU A 87 17.39 6.11 -17.59
C LEU A 87 18.92 6.04 -17.60
N GLU A 88 19.49 5.07 -18.33
CA GLU A 88 20.93 4.79 -18.39
C GLU A 88 21.65 5.55 -19.49
N ALA A 89 20.96 5.95 -20.56
CA ALA A 89 21.56 6.72 -21.66
C ALA A 89 21.89 8.14 -21.19
N ILE A 90 23.18 8.44 -21.10
CA ILE A 90 23.71 9.73 -20.65
C ILE A 90 24.16 10.56 -21.85
N ARG A 91 23.71 11.81 -21.90
CA ARG A 91 24.17 12.85 -22.83
C ARG A 91 24.42 14.13 -22.00
N ASP A 92 25.52 14.81 -22.26
CA ASP A 92 25.89 16.07 -21.57
C ASP A 92 25.80 16.01 -20.03
N GLY A 93 26.10 14.83 -19.45
CA GLY A 93 26.07 14.61 -18.00
C GLY A 93 24.69 14.33 -17.40
N LYS A 94 23.62 14.31 -18.22
CA LYS A 94 22.24 13.98 -17.82
C LYS A 94 21.71 12.75 -18.55
N SER A 95 20.78 12.03 -17.95
CA SER A 95 20.05 10.96 -18.67
C SER A 95 19.04 11.55 -19.65
N VAL A 96 18.71 10.80 -20.69
CA VAL A 96 17.63 11.13 -21.65
C VAL A 96 16.32 11.41 -20.90
N THR A 97 16.02 10.65 -19.85
CA THR A 97 14.88 10.89 -18.95
C THR A 97 14.88 12.30 -18.37
N ASN A 98 16.01 12.77 -17.85
CA ASN A 98 16.10 14.12 -17.26
C ASN A 98 16.05 15.21 -18.33
N HIS A 99 16.64 15.02 -19.51
CA HIS A 99 16.50 15.94 -20.64
C HIS A 99 15.04 16.10 -21.06
N TYR A 100 14.30 14.99 -21.20
CA TYR A 100 12.88 15.02 -21.54
C TYR A 100 12.06 15.81 -20.51
N ILE A 101 12.26 15.54 -19.21
CA ILE A 101 11.57 16.22 -18.13
C ILE A 101 11.89 17.71 -18.12
N ASP A 102 13.16 18.07 -18.22
CA ASP A 102 13.61 19.48 -18.15
C ASP A 102 13.09 20.26 -19.35
N LYS A 103 13.09 19.68 -20.56
CA LYS A 103 12.53 20.28 -21.77
C LYS A 103 11.02 20.46 -21.69
N LYS A 104 10.27 19.45 -21.23
CA LYS A 104 8.82 19.56 -21.01
C LYS A 104 8.47 20.68 -20.03
N ASN A 105 9.27 20.83 -18.98
CA ASN A 105 9.03 21.85 -17.96
C ASN A 105 9.63 23.23 -18.29
N GLY A 106 10.21 23.40 -19.49
CA GLY A 106 10.81 24.66 -19.94
C GLY A 106 12.13 25.02 -19.25
N LEU A 107 12.77 24.06 -18.57
CA LEU A 107 14.05 24.23 -17.89
C LEU A 107 15.25 24.01 -18.83
N GLU A 108 15.01 23.43 -19.99
CA GLU A 108 15.99 23.20 -21.07
C GLU A 108 15.37 23.53 -22.42
N SER A 109 16.15 24.13 -23.35
CA SER A 109 15.68 24.47 -24.70
C SER A 109 15.50 23.21 -25.54
N ILE A 110 14.47 23.21 -26.41
CA ILE A 110 14.23 22.13 -27.37
C ILE A 110 15.14 22.38 -28.57
N ASN A 111 16.08 21.47 -28.83
CA ASN A 111 16.97 21.51 -29.95
C ASN A 111 16.91 20.19 -30.71
N TYR A 112 16.84 20.27 -32.04
CA TYR A 112 16.90 19.09 -32.89
C TYR A 112 18.31 18.99 -33.49
N PHE A 113 18.86 17.79 -33.55
CA PHE A 113 20.17 17.55 -34.18
C PHE A 113 20.16 17.91 -35.66
N HIS A 114 19.01 17.76 -36.31
CA HIS A 114 18.75 18.19 -37.69
C HIS A 114 17.27 18.59 -37.81
N GLU A 115 16.97 19.61 -38.62
CA GLU A 115 15.59 20.14 -38.74
C GLU A 115 14.55 19.09 -39.18
N SER A 116 14.95 18.13 -40.04
CA SER A 116 14.06 17.03 -40.45
C SER A 116 13.62 16.10 -39.32
N LEU A 117 14.26 16.13 -38.14
CA LEU A 117 13.90 15.36 -36.99
C LEU A 117 12.74 15.97 -36.19
N GLU A 118 12.44 17.26 -36.43
CA GLU A 118 11.33 17.93 -35.74
C GLU A 118 10.02 17.18 -35.95
N ARG A 119 9.75 16.72 -37.16
CA ARG A 119 8.53 15.95 -37.48
C ARG A 119 8.38 14.69 -36.62
N SER A 120 9.47 13.97 -36.38
CA SER A 120 9.44 12.72 -35.64
C SER A 120 9.63 12.88 -34.11
N LEU A 121 10.17 14.03 -33.65
CA LEU A 121 10.55 14.24 -32.26
C LEU A 121 9.85 15.43 -31.58
N SER A 122 9.01 16.19 -32.28
CA SER A 122 8.34 17.37 -31.71
C SER A 122 7.45 17.02 -30.50
N THR A 123 6.73 15.93 -30.57
CA THR A 123 5.86 15.45 -29.48
C THR A 123 6.64 15.00 -28.23
N THR A 124 7.93 14.75 -28.38
CA THR A 124 8.83 14.32 -27.32
C THR A 124 9.94 15.32 -27.02
N TYR A 125 9.71 16.59 -27.36
CA TYR A 125 10.61 17.71 -27.04
C TYR A 125 12.04 17.51 -27.59
N GLY A 126 12.18 16.84 -28.75
CA GLY A 126 13.47 16.55 -29.38
C GLY A 126 14.22 15.33 -28.79
N GLU A 127 13.61 14.60 -27.86
CA GLU A 127 14.20 13.37 -27.31
C GLU A 127 13.60 12.13 -27.98
N MET A 128 14.46 11.16 -28.33
CA MET A 128 14.01 9.86 -28.82
C MET A 128 13.74 8.92 -27.66
N ILE A 129 12.47 8.74 -27.32
CA ILE A 129 12.03 7.92 -26.18
C ILE A 129 11.20 6.71 -26.60
N TYR A 130 10.70 6.70 -27.85
CA TYR A 130 9.93 5.59 -28.40
C TYR A 130 10.74 4.80 -29.42
N GLN A 131 10.54 3.48 -29.47
CA GLN A 131 11.13 2.63 -30.52
C GLN A 131 10.59 2.99 -31.91
N GLU A 132 9.35 3.41 -31.97
CA GLU A 132 8.66 3.87 -33.17
C GLU A 132 9.29 5.14 -33.75
N GLN A 133 9.84 6.02 -32.92
CA GLN A 133 10.58 7.17 -33.36
C GLN A 133 11.87 6.76 -34.09
N ALA A 134 12.58 5.76 -33.59
CA ALA A 134 13.73 5.20 -34.29
C ALA A 134 13.33 4.64 -35.67
N MET A 135 12.16 4.00 -35.75
CA MET A 135 11.61 3.53 -37.04
C MET A 135 11.21 4.69 -37.94
N SER A 136 10.54 5.72 -37.40
CA SER A 136 10.16 6.93 -38.16
C SER A 136 11.39 7.68 -38.66
N ILE A 137 12.38 7.87 -37.82
CA ILE A 137 13.66 8.49 -38.17
C ILE A 137 14.36 7.69 -39.27
N ALA A 138 14.42 6.37 -39.16
CA ALA A 138 15.00 5.49 -40.19
C ALA A 138 14.27 5.61 -41.52
N LYS A 139 12.97 5.84 -41.48
CA LYS A 139 12.14 6.08 -42.65
C LYS A 139 12.34 7.48 -43.22
N ASP A 140 12.18 8.50 -42.39
CA ASP A 140 12.20 9.91 -42.85
C ASP A 140 13.60 10.35 -43.29
N LEU A 141 14.67 9.82 -42.65
CA LEU A 141 16.06 10.12 -43.02
C LEU A 141 16.72 9.05 -43.88
N ALA A 142 16.39 7.78 -43.69
CA ALA A 142 17.09 6.68 -44.33
C ALA A 142 16.25 5.90 -45.34
N GLY A 143 14.96 6.23 -45.46
CA GLY A 143 14.03 5.65 -46.41
C GLY A 143 13.83 4.15 -46.23
N PHE A 144 13.86 3.65 -45.02
CA PHE A 144 13.55 2.28 -44.73
C PHE A 144 12.09 1.95 -45.04
N ASP A 145 11.87 0.78 -45.62
CA ASP A 145 10.53 0.21 -45.65
C ASP A 145 10.12 -0.35 -44.26
N LEU A 146 8.86 -0.83 -44.14
CA LEU A 146 8.33 -1.35 -42.87
C LEU A 146 9.12 -2.54 -42.32
N GLN A 147 9.58 -3.44 -43.20
CA GLN A 147 10.31 -4.65 -42.78
C GLN A 147 11.73 -4.29 -42.33
N GLU A 148 12.33 -3.33 -42.97
CA GLU A 148 13.65 -2.79 -42.64
C GLU A 148 13.61 -2.01 -41.33
N ALA A 149 12.59 -1.19 -41.12
CA ALA A 149 12.38 -0.48 -39.88
C ALA A 149 12.05 -1.43 -38.70
N ASP A 150 11.28 -2.48 -38.93
CA ASP A 150 11.05 -3.50 -37.92
C ASP A 150 12.30 -4.34 -37.62
N SER A 151 13.14 -4.57 -38.63
CA SER A 151 14.45 -5.21 -38.44
C SER A 151 15.38 -4.35 -37.59
N LEU A 152 15.37 -3.02 -37.79
CA LEU A 152 16.08 -2.06 -36.92
C LEU A 152 15.58 -2.15 -35.49
N ARG A 153 14.25 -2.10 -35.28
CA ARG A 153 13.64 -2.24 -33.95
C ARG A 153 14.05 -3.54 -33.26
N LYS A 154 14.01 -4.66 -33.98
CA LYS A 154 14.45 -5.97 -33.48
C LYS A 154 15.93 -6.02 -33.13
N ALA A 155 16.80 -5.39 -33.95
CA ALA A 155 18.24 -5.33 -33.69
C ALA A 155 18.56 -4.48 -32.45
N ILE A 156 17.88 -3.35 -32.26
CA ILE A 156 17.97 -2.52 -31.04
C ILE A 156 17.53 -3.32 -29.82
N GLY A 157 16.37 -3.99 -29.90
CA GLY A 157 15.82 -4.78 -28.78
C GLY A 157 16.67 -5.99 -28.38
N LYS A 158 17.29 -6.67 -29.36
CA LYS A 158 18.10 -7.88 -29.11
C LYS A 158 19.57 -7.57 -28.75
N LYS A 159 20.02 -6.34 -28.85
CA LYS A 159 21.41 -5.89 -28.57
C LYS A 159 22.49 -6.74 -29.27
N LYS A 160 22.24 -7.19 -30.52
CA LYS A 160 23.20 -8.00 -31.29
C LYS A 160 24.10 -7.12 -32.16
N PRO A 161 25.42 -7.02 -31.90
CA PRO A 161 26.33 -6.11 -32.59
C PRO A 161 26.37 -6.32 -34.11
N GLU A 162 26.34 -7.57 -34.57
CA GLU A 162 26.40 -7.92 -35.99
C GLU A 162 25.14 -7.50 -36.77
N GLU A 163 23.96 -7.70 -36.16
CA GLU A 163 22.70 -7.25 -36.74
C GLU A 163 22.64 -5.72 -36.76
N MET A 164 23.13 -5.05 -35.68
CA MET A 164 23.25 -3.60 -35.62
C MET A 164 24.18 -3.02 -36.68
N ALA A 165 25.32 -3.66 -36.94
CA ALA A 165 26.26 -3.22 -37.97
C ALA A 165 25.64 -3.28 -39.37
N LYS A 166 24.91 -4.36 -39.70
CA LYS A 166 24.20 -4.50 -40.99
C LYS A 166 23.10 -3.44 -41.16
N VAL A 167 22.33 -3.21 -40.08
CA VAL A 167 21.26 -2.21 -40.08
C VAL A 167 21.83 -0.79 -40.15
N LYS A 168 22.96 -0.52 -39.46
CA LYS A 168 23.68 0.77 -39.57
C LYS A 168 24.12 1.04 -40.98
N GLN A 169 24.75 0.07 -41.67
CA GLN A 169 25.16 0.22 -43.05
C GLN A 169 23.96 0.51 -43.97
N LYS A 170 22.87 -0.26 -43.78
CA LYS A 170 21.64 -0.09 -44.55
C LYS A 170 20.97 1.26 -44.28
N PHE A 171 21.02 1.75 -42.99
CA PHE A 171 20.55 3.08 -42.63
C PHE A 171 21.34 4.19 -43.38
N LEU A 172 22.65 4.02 -43.43
CA LEU A 172 23.53 4.96 -44.16
C LEU A 172 23.30 4.92 -45.67
N ASP A 173 23.05 3.73 -46.22
CA ASP A 173 22.83 3.54 -47.68
C ASP A 173 21.39 3.90 -48.08
N GLY A 174 20.47 3.72 -47.15
CA GLY A 174 19.03 3.72 -47.39
C GLY A 174 18.29 4.94 -46.87
N ALA A 175 18.97 6.02 -46.41
CA ALA A 175 18.31 7.26 -45.96
C ALA A 175 17.22 7.78 -46.94
N LYS A 176 16.40 6.88 -47.51
CA LYS A 176 15.60 7.13 -48.74
C LYS A 176 14.19 6.52 -48.85
N LYS A 177 13.58 5.71 -47.90
CA LYS A 177 12.21 5.10 -48.10
C LYS A 177 11.32 4.85 -46.88
N LEU A 178 10.14 4.71 -46.73
CA LEU A 178 9.09 5.06 -45.77
C LEU A 178 8.09 3.99 -45.18
N VAL A 179 7.59 4.00 -43.98
CA VAL A 179 6.29 4.17 -43.20
C VAL A 179 5.72 3.06 -42.24
N ILE A 180 4.93 3.22 -41.25
CA ILE A 180 4.44 3.21 -39.86
C ILE A 180 3.45 2.11 -39.39
N VAL A 181 3.26 1.77 -38.07
CA VAL A 181 2.11 1.80 -37.13
C VAL A 181 2.26 0.95 -35.81
N ASN A 182 1.43 1.06 -34.78
CA ASN A 182 1.61 1.24 -33.34
C ASN A 182 1.02 0.17 -32.38
N ILE A 183 1.69 -0.17 -31.26
CA ILE A 183 1.22 -1.06 -30.17
C ILE A 183 1.13 -0.34 -28.79
N GLN A 184 1.70 0.86 -28.65
CA GLN A 184 1.92 1.55 -27.38
C GLN A 184 0.67 2.18 -26.75
N GLU A 185 -0.35 2.50 -27.54
CA GLU A 185 -1.57 3.19 -27.09
C GLU A 185 -2.37 2.45 -26.01
N ALA A 186 -2.34 1.12 -26.02
CA ALA A 186 -3.09 0.31 -25.06
C ALA A 186 -2.55 0.40 -23.62
N GLU A 187 -1.24 0.50 -23.43
CA GLU A 187 -0.61 0.60 -22.10
C GLU A 187 -0.88 1.96 -21.45
N GLU A 188 -0.84 3.02 -22.23
CA GLU A 188 -1.08 4.41 -21.81
C GLU A 188 -2.50 4.61 -21.32
N MET A 189 -3.45 4.04 -22.05
CA MET A 189 -4.86 4.10 -21.68
C MET A 189 -5.15 3.37 -20.38
N ASN A 190 -4.48 2.24 -20.13
CA ASN A 190 -4.64 1.49 -18.89
C ASN A 190 -4.07 2.24 -17.66
N ALA A 191 -2.95 2.96 -17.83
CA ALA A 191 -2.42 3.84 -16.79
C ALA A 191 -3.40 4.97 -16.45
N TYR A 192 -3.98 5.63 -17.46
CA TYR A 192 -4.98 6.68 -17.25
C TYR A 192 -6.27 6.14 -16.60
N LEU A 193 -6.77 4.99 -17.06
CA LEU A 193 -7.96 4.35 -16.50
C LEU A 193 -7.81 4.04 -15.00
N SER A 194 -6.66 3.49 -14.60
CA SER A 194 -6.40 3.18 -13.20
C SER A 194 -6.28 4.45 -12.35
N ALA A 195 -5.63 5.51 -12.87
CA ALA A 195 -5.56 6.81 -12.21
C ALA A 195 -6.94 7.48 -12.11
N TYR A 196 -7.75 7.40 -13.18
CA TYR A 196 -9.13 7.90 -13.19
C TYR A 196 -9.98 7.19 -12.13
N ALA A 197 -9.91 5.85 -12.09
CA ALA A 197 -10.63 5.05 -11.09
C ALA A 197 -10.23 5.44 -9.66
N LYS A 198 -8.93 5.61 -9.40
CA LYS A 198 -8.40 6.04 -8.10
C LYS A 198 -8.83 7.45 -7.73
N ALA A 199 -8.86 8.39 -8.69
CA ALA A 199 -9.23 9.79 -8.45
C ALA A 199 -10.72 9.98 -8.16
N HIS A 200 -11.59 9.18 -8.79
CA HIS A 200 -13.03 9.37 -8.74
C HIS A 200 -13.80 8.38 -7.87
N PHE A 201 -13.22 7.19 -7.64
CA PHE A 201 -13.82 6.09 -6.86
C PHE A 201 -12.79 5.46 -5.93
N PRO A 202 -12.10 6.25 -5.09
CA PRO A 202 -10.93 5.76 -4.38
C PRO A 202 -11.24 4.57 -3.48
N GLU A 203 -12.37 4.53 -2.75
CA GLU A 203 -12.70 3.40 -1.89
C GLU A 203 -12.90 2.11 -2.71
N ALA A 204 -13.63 2.20 -3.83
CA ALA A 204 -13.84 1.06 -4.73
C ALA A 204 -12.53 0.60 -5.39
N PHE A 205 -11.66 1.56 -5.74
CA PHE A 205 -10.32 1.29 -6.26
C PHE A 205 -9.47 0.52 -5.24
N PHE A 206 -9.37 1.02 -4.00
CA PHE A 206 -8.59 0.37 -2.96
C PHE A 206 -9.15 -1.00 -2.58
N VAL A 207 -10.46 -1.16 -2.44
CA VAL A 207 -11.07 -2.49 -2.18
C VAL A 207 -10.77 -3.47 -3.30
N SER A 208 -10.85 -3.04 -4.55
CA SER A 208 -10.53 -3.90 -5.69
C SER A 208 -9.05 -4.30 -5.68
N TYR A 209 -8.16 -3.35 -5.45
CA TYR A 209 -6.72 -3.59 -5.44
C TYR A 209 -6.28 -4.45 -4.24
N LEU A 210 -6.81 -4.20 -3.05
CA LEU A 210 -6.59 -5.00 -1.84
C LEU A 210 -7.03 -6.46 -2.01
N LYS A 211 -8.15 -6.71 -2.72
CA LYS A 211 -8.58 -8.09 -3.04
C LYS A 211 -7.55 -8.86 -3.86
N PHE A 212 -6.88 -8.19 -4.80
CA PHE A 212 -5.85 -8.79 -5.67
C PHE A 212 -4.43 -8.71 -5.09
N ALA A 213 -4.24 -8.04 -3.95
CA ALA A 213 -2.93 -7.96 -3.30
C ALA A 213 -2.42 -9.35 -2.86
N LYS A 214 -3.32 -10.30 -2.60
CA LYS A 214 -2.98 -11.69 -2.27
C LYS A 214 -2.19 -12.42 -3.35
N ASP A 215 -2.33 -12.00 -4.61
CA ASP A 215 -1.69 -12.60 -5.79
C ASP A 215 -0.30 -11.99 -6.08
N LYS A 216 0.15 -11.03 -5.28
CA LYS A 216 1.46 -10.40 -5.42
C LYS A 216 2.58 -11.24 -4.78
N ILE A 217 3.84 -10.95 -5.13
CA ILE A 217 5.02 -11.67 -4.62
C ILE A 217 5.12 -11.54 -3.10
N ASP A 218 4.87 -10.35 -2.55
CA ASP A 218 4.76 -10.08 -1.11
C ASP A 218 3.41 -9.46 -0.79
N PRO A 219 2.39 -10.29 -0.50
CA PRO A 219 1.05 -9.81 -0.22
C PRO A 219 0.94 -8.90 1.00
N GLN A 220 1.73 -9.15 2.05
CA GLN A 220 1.66 -8.38 3.29
C GLN A 220 2.22 -6.97 3.09
N GLN A 221 3.36 -6.84 2.43
CA GLN A 221 3.94 -5.54 2.11
C GLN A 221 3.03 -4.74 1.17
N GLU A 222 2.41 -5.38 0.19
CA GLU A 222 1.49 -4.72 -0.73
C GLU A 222 0.23 -4.19 -0.01
N ILE A 223 -0.36 -5.00 0.88
CA ILE A 223 -1.50 -4.59 1.72
C ILE A 223 -1.11 -3.39 2.60
N LYS A 224 0.04 -3.46 3.27
CA LYS A 224 0.55 -2.37 4.12
C LYS A 224 0.70 -1.06 3.33
N GLU A 225 1.31 -1.11 2.14
CA GLU A 225 1.50 0.07 1.29
C GLU A 225 0.18 0.64 0.77
N LEU A 226 -0.79 -0.23 0.41
CA LEU A 226 -2.11 0.21 -0.05
C LEU A 226 -2.92 0.86 1.05
N ILE A 227 -2.93 0.31 2.27
CA ILE A 227 -3.62 0.86 3.42
C ILE A 227 -3.04 2.22 3.79
N LYS A 228 -1.70 2.33 3.79
CA LYS A 228 -1.03 3.61 4.02
C LYS A 228 -1.42 4.65 2.98
N ASN A 229 -1.42 4.27 1.70
CA ASN A 229 -1.83 5.17 0.64
C ASN A 229 -3.32 5.54 0.70
N ALA A 230 -4.19 4.64 1.15
CA ALA A 230 -5.59 4.95 1.45
C ALA A 230 -5.70 6.00 2.56
N SER A 231 -4.94 5.86 3.63
CA SER A 231 -4.87 6.84 4.72
C SER A 231 -4.37 8.21 4.25
N GLU A 232 -3.38 8.28 3.34
CA GLU A 232 -2.91 9.53 2.72
C GLU A 232 -4.01 10.23 1.90
N MET A 233 -5.04 9.50 1.47
CA MET A 233 -6.23 10.01 0.76
C MET A 233 -7.45 10.16 1.67
N ASP A 234 -7.27 10.16 2.99
CA ASP A 234 -8.32 10.26 4.02
C ASP A 234 -9.37 9.13 3.97
N ILE A 235 -8.96 7.95 3.47
CA ILE A 235 -9.81 6.77 3.39
C ILE A 235 -9.48 5.85 4.56
N SER A 236 -10.48 5.62 5.42
CA SER A 236 -10.34 4.75 6.57
C SER A 236 -10.42 3.28 6.17
N VAL A 237 -9.40 2.51 6.54
CA VAL A 237 -9.41 1.05 6.51
C VAL A 237 -9.58 0.55 7.94
N CYS A 238 -10.59 -0.28 8.16
CA CYS A 238 -11.02 -0.75 9.47
C CYS A 238 -10.72 -2.24 9.65
N LEU A 239 -10.59 -2.66 10.89
CA LEU A 239 -10.50 -4.06 11.27
C LEU A 239 -11.64 -4.89 10.67
N PRO A 240 -11.48 -6.21 10.52
CA PRO A 240 -12.59 -7.07 10.17
C PRO A 240 -13.69 -6.98 11.26
N ASP A 241 -14.93 -7.11 10.85
CA ASP A 241 -16.07 -7.15 11.79
C ASP A 241 -16.96 -8.35 11.46
N LEU A 242 -17.09 -9.25 12.41
CA LEU A 242 -17.88 -10.47 12.25
C LEU A 242 -19.34 -10.19 11.86
N ARG A 243 -19.89 -9.05 12.29
CA ARG A 243 -21.28 -8.65 12.00
C ARG A 243 -21.51 -8.35 10.51
N LEU A 244 -20.48 -7.90 9.78
CA LEU A 244 -20.56 -7.58 8.36
C LEU A 244 -20.60 -8.83 7.46
N LYS A 245 -20.08 -9.96 7.93
CA LYS A 245 -20.11 -11.26 7.22
C LYS A 245 -19.53 -11.20 5.81
N ASN A 246 -18.57 -10.28 5.57
CA ASN A 246 -17.92 -10.15 4.27
C ASN A 246 -16.71 -11.09 4.17
N PRO A 247 -16.59 -11.88 3.09
CA PRO A 247 -15.43 -12.76 2.91
C PRO A 247 -14.15 -11.97 2.66
N ASN A 248 -14.18 -10.99 1.78
CA ASN A 248 -13.05 -10.17 1.38
C ASN A 248 -13.28 -8.70 1.72
N PHE A 249 -12.26 -7.86 1.52
CA PHE A 249 -12.40 -6.41 1.67
C PHE A 249 -13.72 -5.90 1.10
N GLY A 250 -14.40 -5.05 1.84
CA GLY A 250 -15.70 -4.50 1.46
C GLY A 250 -15.87 -3.07 1.93
N ILE A 251 -16.82 -2.34 1.32
CA ILE A 251 -17.17 -0.97 1.69
C ILE A 251 -18.48 -1.02 2.48
N PHE A 252 -18.46 -0.48 3.70
CA PHE A 252 -19.62 -0.31 4.56
C PHE A 252 -19.52 1.09 5.19
N ASP A 253 -20.58 1.86 5.13
CA ASP A 253 -20.67 3.24 5.65
C ASP A 253 -19.48 4.12 5.23
N ASN A 254 -19.10 4.06 3.93
CA ASN A 254 -17.97 4.76 3.33
C ASN A 254 -16.58 4.45 3.94
N LYS A 255 -16.46 3.33 4.65
CA LYS A 255 -15.17 2.82 5.16
C LYS A 255 -14.86 1.48 4.53
N ILE A 256 -13.60 1.17 4.38
CA ILE A 256 -13.13 -0.13 3.92
C ILE A 256 -12.93 -1.02 5.13
N TYR A 257 -13.51 -2.21 5.11
CA TYR A 257 -13.32 -3.22 6.16
C TYR A 257 -12.57 -4.42 5.59
N PHE A 258 -11.66 -4.97 6.39
CA PHE A 258 -11.08 -6.27 6.09
C PHE A 258 -12.18 -7.33 6.00
N GLY A 259 -11.99 -8.28 5.08
CA GLY A 259 -12.83 -9.47 5.04
C GLY A 259 -12.37 -10.53 6.05
N LEU A 260 -13.26 -11.42 6.40
CA LEU A 260 -12.93 -12.48 7.34
C LEU A 260 -11.93 -13.49 6.78
N THR A 261 -11.92 -13.72 5.46
CA THR A 261 -10.92 -14.58 4.81
C THR A 261 -9.59 -13.86 4.52
N ASP A 262 -9.53 -12.54 4.75
CA ASP A 262 -8.28 -11.78 4.70
C ASP A 262 -7.45 -11.95 5.98
N ILE A 263 -8.07 -12.51 7.03
CA ILE A 263 -7.39 -12.84 8.29
C ILE A 263 -6.58 -14.13 8.10
N LYS A 264 -5.27 -14.08 8.35
CA LYS A 264 -4.41 -15.26 8.29
C LYS A 264 -4.89 -16.34 9.27
N GLY A 265 -5.19 -17.51 8.75
CA GLY A 265 -5.75 -18.63 9.52
C GLY A 265 -7.27 -18.79 9.42
N VAL A 266 -7.97 -17.88 8.70
CA VAL A 266 -9.39 -17.97 8.40
C VAL A 266 -9.59 -18.16 6.89
N GLY A 267 -9.61 -19.41 6.44
CA GLY A 267 -9.86 -19.73 5.03
C GLY A 267 -11.35 -19.91 4.72
N ASP A 268 -11.68 -20.12 3.41
CA ASP A 268 -13.07 -20.23 2.93
C ASP A 268 -13.89 -21.30 3.65
N SER A 269 -13.29 -22.44 4.00
CA SER A 269 -13.98 -23.52 4.72
C SER A 269 -14.34 -23.13 6.17
N VAL A 270 -13.52 -22.31 6.82
CA VAL A 270 -13.80 -21.76 8.14
C VAL A 270 -14.86 -20.67 8.02
N PHE A 271 -14.74 -19.80 7.02
CA PHE A 271 -15.72 -18.75 6.74
C PHE A 271 -17.13 -19.34 6.51
N ALA A 272 -17.26 -20.40 5.72
CA ALA A 272 -18.54 -21.08 5.52
C ALA A 272 -19.18 -21.54 6.85
N LYS A 273 -18.38 -22.13 7.77
CA LYS A 273 -18.84 -22.53 9.10
C LYS A 273 -19.23 -21.32 9.98
N ILE A 274 -18.51 -20.21 9.85
CA ILE A 274 -18.86 -18.95 10.53
C ILE A 274 -20.23 -18.45 10.03
N LEU A 275 -20.47 -18.48 8.72
CA LEU A 275 -21.78 -18.11 8.16
C LEU A 275 -22.89 -19.02 8.70
N ASP A 276 -22.67 -20.33 8.77
CA ASP A 276 -23.65 -21.28 9.35
C ASP A 276 -23.99 -20.94 10.80
N ILE A 277 -23.00 -20.56 11.60
CA ILE A 277 -23.22 -20.07 12.97
C ILE A 277 -24.12 -18.83 12.96
N CYS A 278 -23.95 -17.95 11.98
CA CYS A 278 -24.58 -16.64 11.90
C CYS A 278 -25.97 -16.63 11.22
N VAL A 279 -26.40 -17.74 10.58
CA VAL A 279 -27.66 -17.79 9.78
C VAL A 279 -28.89 -17.43 10.62
N ASN A 280 -28.97 -17.87 11.87
CA ASN A 280 -30.15 -17.70 12.73
C ASN A 280 -29.85 -16.90 14.00
N ILE A 281 -28.79 -16.08 13.99
CA ILE A 281 -28.32 -15.38 15.18
C ILE A 281 -28.18 -13.89 14.88
N ASP A 282 -28.78 -13.10 15.74
CA ASP A 282 -28.55 -11.65 15.78
C ASP A 282 -27.23 -11.39 16.55
N LEU A 283 -26.15 -11.17 15.83
CA LEU A 283 -24.83 -10.90 16.39
C LEU A 283 -24.76 -9.63 17.24
N TYR A 284 -25.70 -8.70 17.06
CA TYR A 284 -25.79 -7.49 17.88
C TYR A 284 -26.31 -7.75 19.30
N LYS A 285 -27.01 -8.88 19.50
CA LYS A 285 -27.55 -9.30 20.81
C LYS A 285 -26.80 -10.47 21.43
N LEU A 286 -25.86 -11.06 20.68
CA LEU A 286 -25.14 -12.24 21.14
C LEU A 286 -24.03 -11.82 22.11
N GLY A 287 -24.06 -12.37 23.34
CA GLY A 287 -22.99 -12.16 24.30
C GLY A 287 -21.73 -12.99 23.99
N TRP A 288 -20.61 -12.60 24.60
CA TRP A 288 -19.32 -13.26 24.41
C TRP A 288 -19.36 -14.78 24.66
N ILE A 289 -19.95 -15.22 25.78
CA ILE A 289 -19.97 -16.63 26.15
C ILE A 289 -20.71 -17.50 25.14
N ASP A 290 -21.84 -17.03 24.66
CA ASP A 290 -22.59 -17.72 23.60
C ASP A 290 -21.79 -17.80 22.30
N LEU A 291 -21.12 -16.72 21.90
CA LEU A 291 -20.26 -16.70 20.72
C LEU A 291 -19.09 -17.67 20.89
N LEU A 292 -18.40 -17.64 22.04
CA LEU A 292 -17.26 -18.50 22.35
C LEU A 292 -17.61 -19.99 22.20
N ILE A 293 -18.70 -20.42 22.80
CA ILE A 293 -19.16 -21.81 22.71
C ILE A 293 -19.50 -22.20 21.28
N LYS A 294 -20.19 -21.33 20.55
CA LYS A 294 -20.55 -21.59 19.15
C LYS A 294 -19.31 -21.68 18.24
N LEU A 295 -18.34 -20.80 18.44
CA LEU A 295 -17.08 -20.86 17.70
C LEU A 295 -16.35 -22.18 17.97
N LEU A 296 -16.16 -22.58 19.23
CA LEU A 296 -15.44 -23.80 19.60
C LEU A 296 -16.12 -25.09 19.15
N LEU A 297 -17.45 -25.10 19.00
CA LEU A 297 -18.16 -26.27 18.49
C LEU A 297 -18.06 -26.44 16.97
N ASN A 298 -17.82 -25.36 16.22
CA ASN A 298 -17.91 -25.36 14.77
C ASN A 298 -16.58 -25.11 14.05
N ILE A 299 -15.66 -24.34 14.64
CA ILE A 299 -14.35 -24.06 14.05
C ILE A 299 -13.21 -24.48 14.97
N ASN A 300 -12.01 -24.60 14.43
CA ASN A 300 -10.84 -24.95 15.22
C ASN A 300 -10.37 -23.75 16.10
N SER A 301 -9.63 -24.03 17.16
CA SER A 301 -9.13 -23.02 18.10
C SER A 301 -8.17 -22.01 17.44
N ILE A 302 -7.43 -22.39 16.40
CA ILE A 302 -6.53 -21.50 15.68
C ILE A 302 -7.32 -20.40 14.98
N ALA A 303 -8.38 -20.76 14.25
CA ALA A 303 -9.25 -19.79 13.60
C ALA A 303 -10.02 -18.92 14.62
N ALA A 304 -10.49 -19.50 15.73
CA ALA A 304 -11.12 -18.73 16.78
C ALA A 304 -10.15 -17.70 17.40
N LYS A 305 -8.89 -18.10 17.66
CA LYS A 305 -7.83 -17.19 18.10
C LYS A 305 -7.56 -16.09 17.08
N ALA A 306 -7.51 -16.43 15.78
CA ALA A 306 -7.29 -15.46 14.73
C ALA A 306 -8.41 -14.41 14.66
N LEU A 307 -9.69 -14.80 14.82
CA LEU A 307 -10.82 -13.87 14.87
C LEU A 307 -10.74 -12.91 16.07
N ILE A 308 -10.38 -13.42 17.25
CA ILE A 308 -10.22 -12.59 18.45
C ILE A 308 -9.04 -11.62 18.24
N SER A 309 -7.88 -12.16 17.88
CA SER A 309 -6.64 -11.42 17.81
C SER A 309 -6.62 -10.37 16.69
N SER A 310 -7.37 -10.58 15.60
CA SER A 310 -7.53 -9.61 14.51
C SER A 310 -8.54 -8.50 14.81
N GLY A 311 -9.22 -8.54 15.96
CA GLY A 311 -10.25 -7.55 16.31
C GLY A 311 -11.61 -7.78 15.66
N ALA A 312 -11.84 -8.91 14.98
CA ALA A 312 -13.11 -9.20 14.29
C ALA A 312 -14.34 -9.23 15.22
N ILE A 313 -14.12 -9.29 16.52
CA ILE A 313 -15.17 -9.34 17.55
C ILE A 313 -15.04 -8.25 18.62
N ASP A 314 -14.29 -7.18 18.36
CA ASP A 314 -14.08 -6.05 19.28
C ASP A 314 -15.38 -5.29 19.61
N TYR A 315 -16.42 -5.45 18.80
CA TYR A 315 -17.75 -4.91 19.08
C TYR A 315 -18.36 -5.41 20.40
N LEU A 316 -17.81 -6.49 20.99
CA LEU A 316 -18.19 -6.98 22.32
C LEU A 316 -17.60 -6.17 23.47
N SER A 317 -16.73 -5.19 23.20
CA SER A 317 -16.12 -4.29 24.18
C SER A 317 -15.40 -5.02 25.33
N LYS A 318 -14.70 -6.12 25.00
CA LYS A 318 -13.93 -6.95 25.93
C LYS A 318 -12.49 -7.04 25.44
N ASN A 319 -11.51 -7.03 26.37
CA ASN A 319 -10.09 -7.16 26.01
C ASN A 319 -9.82 -8.46 25.22
N ARG A 320 -9.08 -8.35 24.13
CA ARG A 320 -8.70 -9.52 23.31
C ARG A 320 -7.87 -10.53 24.12
N THR A 321 -6.97 -10.05 24.98
CA THR A 321 -6.17 -10.89 25.88
C THR A 321 -7.06 -11.70 26.83
N GLU A 322 -8.11 -11.08 27.37
CA GLU A 322 -9.08 -11.77 28.23
C GLU A 322 -9.88 -12.80 27.43
N MET A 323 -10.37 -12.44 26.24
CA MET A 323 -11.10 -13.36 25.36
C MET A 323 -10.26 -14.59 24.98
N LEU A 324 -8.96 -14.37 24.67
CA LEU A 324 -8.03 -15.47 24.36
C LEU A 324 -7.79 -16.39 25.56
N PHE A 325 -7.61 -15.81 26.75
CA PHE A 325 -7.46 -16.58 27.97
C PHE A 325 -8.68 -17.44 28.24
N GLU A 326 -9.88 -16.88 28.15
CA GLU A 326 -11.13 -17.60 28.31
C GLU A 326 -11.35 -18.69 27.25
N LEU A 327 -10.96 -18.40 26.00
CA LEU A 327 -10.98 -19.40 24.92
C LEU A 327 -10.04 -20.57 25.22
N ASP A 328 -8.84 -20.33 25.75
CA ASP A 328 -7.91 -21.40 26.13
C ASP A 328 -8.45 -22.26 27.28
N ILE A 329 -9.09 -21.63 28.26
CA ILE A 329 -9.78 -22.34 29.37
C ILE A 329 -10.88 -23.25 28.82
N ILE A 330 -11.80 -22.74 28.02
CA ILE A 330 -12.92 -23.53 27.48
C ILE A 330 -12.43 -24.57 26.47
N SER A 331 -11.38 -24.29 25.67
CA SER A 331 -10.76 -25.26 24.77
C SER A 331 -10.15 -26.46 25.49
N SER A 332 -9.86 -26.35 26.80
CA SER A 332 -9.39 -27.45 27.65
C SER A 332 -10.52 -28.40 28.07
N LEU A 333 -11.76 -28.03 27.84
CA LEU A 333 -12.93 -28.89 28.06
C LEU A 333 -13.11 -29.88 26.92
N THR A 334 -13.69 -31.03 27.21
CA THR A 334 -14.08 -31.99 26.17
C THR A 334 -15.35 -31.51 25.45
N LYS A 335 -15.53 -31.94 24.20
CA LYS A 335 -16.72 -31.58 23.42
C LYS A 335 -18.03 -31.89 24.16
N LYS A 336 -18.10 -33.03 24.88
CA LYS A 336 -19.27 -33.38 25.70
C LYS A 336 -19.49 -32.41 26.88
N GLU A 337 -18.42 -31.95 27.52
CA GLU A 337 -18.50 -30.94 28.58
C GLU A 337 -18.99 -29.60 28.04
N ILE A 338 -18.53 -29.20 26.88
CA ILE A 338 -19.01 -27.99 26.18
C ILE A 338 -20.51 -28.16 25.84
N GLU A 339 -20.93 -29.33 25.32
CA GLU A 339 -22.33 -29.63 25.02
C GLU A 339 -23.21 -29.57 26.29
N TYR A 340 -22.71 -30.05 27.43
CA TYR A 340 -23.44 -29.91 28.71
C TYR A 340 -23.57 -28.45 29.14
N ALA A 341 -22.58 -27.63 28.85
CA ALA A 341 -22.58 -26.22 29.21
C ALA A 341 -23.58 -25.38 28.40
N ILE A 342 -23.96 -25.79 27.18
CA ILE A 342 -24.91 -25.06 26.31
C ILE A 342 -26.22 -24.71 27.03
N ILE A 343 -26.70 -25.58 27.91
CA ILE A 343 -27.95 -25.36 28.64
C ILE A 343 -27.87 -24.13 29.56
N VAL A 344 -26.66 -23.79 30.02
CA VAL A 344 -26.44 -22.70 30.97
C VAL A 344 -26.04 -21.40 30.27
N THR A 345 -25.49 -21.45 29.06
CA THR A 345 -24.96 -20.27 28.38
C THR A 345 -26.00 -19.18 28.14
N LYS A 346 -27.27 -19.53 27.98
CA LYS A 346 -28.36 -18.56 27.78
C LYS A 346 -28.58 -17.62 28.98
N ASN A 347 -28.16 -18.05 30.18
CA ASN A 347 -28.37 -17.33 31.45
C ASN A 347 -27.05 -16.95 32.12
N THR A 348 -25.90 -17.15 31.50
CA THR A 348 -24.57 -17.03 32.06
C THR A 348 -23.73 -16.04 31.30
N THR A 349 -23.10 -15.14 32.03
CA THR A 349 -22.24 -14.07 31.45
C THR A 349 -20.75 -14.32 31.67
N SER A 350 -20.37 -15.41 32.37
CA SER A 350 -18.96 -15.68 32.71
C SER A 350 -18.54 -17.14 32.48
N VAL A 351 -17.29 -17.35 32.12
CA VAL A 351 -16.66 -18.67 32.03
C VAL A 351 -16.63 -19.37 33.42
N LYS A 352 -16.53 -18.59 34.47
CA LYS A 352 -16.56 -19.10 35.87
C LYS A 352 -17.85 -19.87 36.20
N ASP A 353 -18.99 -19.36 35.72
CA ASP A 353 -20.27 -20.01 35.95
C ASP A 353 -20.37 -21.34 35.20
N ILE A 354 -19.85 -21.39 33.95
CA ILE A 354 -19.76 -22.63 33.19
C ILE A 354 -18.94 -23.69 33.93
N LEU A 355 -17.74 -23.32 34.39
CA LEU A 355 -16.88 -24.25 35.14
C LEU A 355 -17.51 -24.71 36.43
N SER A 356 -18.17 -23.80 37.17
CA SER A 356 -18.90 -24.11 38.41
C SER A 356 -20.09 -25.07 38.18
N TYR A 357 -20.82 -24.88 37.09
CA TYR A 357 -21.88 -25.78 36.67
C TYR A 357 -21.34 -27.18 36.35
N LEU A 358 -20.26 -27.26 35.57
CA LEU A 358 -19.64 -28.55 35.19
C LEU A 358 -19.06 -29.30 36.36
N LEU A 359 -18.54 -28.63 37.39
CA LEU A 359 -18.09 -29.27 38.65
C LEU A 359 -19.22 -30.01 39.35
N ASN A 360 -20.44 -29.50 39.30
CA ASN A 360 -21.62 -30.11 39.92
C ASN A 360 -22.37 -31.05 38.98
N HIS A 361 -21.99 -31.13 37.71
CA HIS A 361 -22.71 -31.93 36.72
C HIS A 361 -22.52 -33.44 36.94
N PRO A 362 -23.60 -34.24 37.00
CA PRO A 362 -23.52 -35.66 37.38
C PRO A 362 -22.78 -36.54 36.39
N LYS A 363 -22.74 -36.16 35.08
CA LYS A 363 -22.06 -36.91 34.03
C LYS A 363 -20.56 -36.57 33.89
N VAL A 364 -20.03 -35.65 34.68
CA VAL A 364 -18.60 -35.32 34.73
C VAL A 364 -17.92 -36.16 35.79
N ASN A 365 -16.95 -37.00 35.40
CA ASN A 365 -16.25 -37.88 36.31
C ASN A 365 -15.26 -37.13 37.22
N LEU A 366 -14.86 -37.79 38.34
CA LEU A 366 -14.00 -37.18 39.36
C LEU A 366 -12.67 -36.64 38.81
N LYS A 367 -12.03 -37.38 37.89
CA LYS A 367 -10.77 -36.97 37.29
C LYS A 367 -10.93 -35.68 36.48
N ARG A 368 -12.02 -35.54 35.73
CA ARG A 368 -12.33 -34.32 34.97
C ARG A 368 -12.70 -33.16 35.93
N LYS A 369 -13.42 -33.42 37.00
CA LYS A 369 -13.73 -32.41 38.01
C LYS A 369 -12.47 -31.81 38.64
N GLN A 370 -11.43 -32.60 38.89
CA GLN A 370 -10.14 -32.08 39.36
C GLN A 370 -9.50 -31.12 38.33
N ILE A 371 -9.53 -31.46 37.02
CA ILE A 371 -9.03 -30.58 35.97
C ILE A 371 -9.86 -29.29 35.92
N ILE A 372 -11.18 -29.38 35.92
CA ILE A 372 -12.09 -28.22 35.89
C ILE A 372 -11.88 -27.33 37.12
N GLN A 373 -11.58 -27.91 38.26
CA GLN A 373 -11.27 -27.16 39.49
C GLN A 373 -9.95 -26.38 39.34
N GLY A 374 -8.92 -26.96 38.68
CA GLY A 374 -7.70 -26.24 38.31
C GLY A 374 -7.95 -25.08 37.36
N LEU A 375 -8.81 -25.28 36.34
CA LEU A 375 -9.22 -24.22 35.43
C LEU A 375 -9.95 -23.08 36.14
N LEU A 376 -10.82 -23.42 37.10
CA LEU A 376 -11.53 -22.45 37.93
C LEU A 376 -10.58 -21.64 38.82
N GLN A 377 -9.52 -22.26 39.33
CA GLN A 377 -8.46 -21.52 40.05
C GLN A 377 -7.73 -20.57 39.13
N SER A 378 -7.40 -20.97 37.89
CA SER A 378 -6.75 -20.12 36.90
C SER A 378 -7.61 -18.92 36.49
N ILE A 379 -8.94 -19.08 36.36
CA ILE A 379 -9.87 -17.96 36.11
C ILE A 379 -9.90 -16.98 37.30
N ASN A 380 -9.90 -17.48 38.53
CA ASN A 380 -9.91 -16.62 39.72
C ASN A 380 -8.57 -15.90 39.97
N LYS A 381 -7.46 -16.45 39.47
CA LYS A 381 -6.13 -15.89 39.60
C LYS A 381 -5.37 -16.10 38.26
N PRO A 382 -5.59 -15.26 37.27
CA PRO A 382 -4.89 -15.35 36.00
C PRO A 382 -3.37 -15.30 36.18
N PRO A 383 -2.59 -16.06 35.40
CA PRO A 383 -1.13 -16.11 35.50
C PRO A 383 -0.43 -14.85 34.97
N TYR A 384 -1.15 -13.99 34.23
CA TYR A 384 -0.69 -12.73 33.66
C TYR A 384 -1.81 -11.69 33.59
N SER A 385 -1.47 -10.44 33.29
CA SER A 385 -2.44 -9.37 33.08
C SER A 385 -3.33 -9.65 31.87
N LEU A 386 -4.64 -9.49 32.02
CA LEU A 386 -5.63 -9.65 30.94
C LEU A 386 -5.97 -8.34 30.23
N ILE A 387 -5.16 -7.30 30.41
CA ILE A 387 -5.30 -6.00 29.75
C ILE A 387 -4.50 -6.05 28.45
N ASP A 388 -5.10 -5.60 27.36
CA ASP A 388 -4.44 -5.51 26.08
C ASP A 388 -3.29 -4.48 26.13
N LYS A 389 -2.08 -4.90 25.72
CA LYS A 389 -0.94 -4.02 25.54
C LYS A 389 -0.91 -3.54 24.09
N ILE A 390 -0.67 -2.27 23.89
CA ILE A 390 -0.66 -1.64 22.55
C ILE A 390 0.35 -2.33 21.61
N GLU A 391 1.58 -2.58 22.08
CA GLU A 391 2.58 -3.29 21.28
C GLU A 391 2.09 -4.68 20.82
N TRP A 392 1.47 -5.43 21.75
CA TRP A 392 0.94 -6.75 21.44
C TRP A 392 -0.22 -6.68 20.43
N LEU A 393 -1.11 -5.68 20.55
CA LEU A 393 -2.19 -5.45 19.58
C LEU A 393 -1.61 -5.16 18.20
N ALA A 394 -0.66 -4.21 18.10
CA ALA A 394 -0.03 -3.83 16.85
C ALA A 394 0.70 -5.02 16.18
N ASP A 395 1.51 -5.76 16.94
CA ASP A 395 2.23 -6.93 16.42
C ASP A 395 1.30 -8.05 15.95
N THR A 396 0.22 -8.27 16.70
CA THR A 396 -0.74 -9.32 16.40
C THR A 396 -1.57 -8.97 15.16
N GLU A 397 -2.04 -7.74 15.05
CA GLU A 397 -2.71 -7.25 13.83
C GLU A 397 -1.78 -7.30 12.62
N ALA A 398 -0.55 -6.83 12.73
CA ALA A 398 0.44 -6.90 11.65
C ALA A 398 0.71 -8.35 11.21
N SER A 399 0.78 -9.29 12.13
CA SER A 399 0.97 -10.71 11.84
C SER A 399 -0.21 -11.35 11.11
N LEU A 400 -1.46 -10.94 11.44
CA LEU A 400 -2.70 -11.54 10.92
C LEU A 400 -3.26 -10.81 9.70
N LEU A 401 -3.10 -9.50 9.61
CA LEU A 401 -3.69 -8.62 8.60
C LEU A 401 -2.65 -8.02 7.64
N GLY A 402 -1.34 -8.18 7.95
CA GLY A 402 -0.25 -7.59 7.19
C GLY A 402 0.17 -6.20 7.68
N THR A 403 -0.64 -5.53 8.48
CA THR A 403 -0.33 -4.25 9.12
C THR A 403 -1.18 -4.05 10.36
N ALA A 404 -0.72 -3.23 11.29
CA ALA A 404 -1.53 -2.78 12.42
C ALA A 404 -2.56 -1.74 11.93
N ILE A 405 -3.78 -1.80 12.43
CA ILE A 405 -4.92 -0.98 12.02
C ILE A 405 -5.48 -0.17 13.19
N SER A 406 -5.68 -0.79 14.37
CA SER A 406 -6.34 -0.14 15.51
C SER A 406 -5.41 0.76 16.31
N CYS A 407 -4.12 0.52 16.25
CA CYS A 407 -3.09 1.25 16.99
C CYS A 407 -1.74 1.18 16.27
N SER A 408 -0.81 2.03 16.65
CA SER A 408 0.59 1.95 16.24
C SER A 408 1.46 1.53 17.43
N LYS A 409 2.61 0.92 17.15
CA LYS A 409 3.61 0.69 18.20
C LYS A 409 4.07 1.99 18.86
N LEU A 410 4.07 3.09 18.11
CA LEU A 410 4.42 4.40 18.65
C LEU A 410 3.50 4.82 19.81
N ASP A 411 2.23 4.38 19.80
CA ASP A 411 1.25 4.72 20.85
C ASP A 411 1.60 4.12 22.23
N SER A 412 2.55 3.19 22.29
CA SER A 412 3.05 2.63 23.55
C SER A 412 4.21 3.42 24.16
N TYR A 413 4.67 4.46 23.48
CA TYR A 413 5.81 5.27 23.88
C TYR A 413 5.43 6.71 24.17
N ASP A 414 6.15 7.33 25.11
CA ASP A 414 6.04 8.77 25.38
C ASP A 414 6.71 9.56 24.25
N ILE A 415 5.89 10.05 23.32
CA ILE A 415 6.30 10.85 22.17
C ILE A 415 5.75 12.29 22.22
N ASP A 416 5.27 12.76 23.35
CA ASP A 416 4.65 14.09 23.53
C ASP A 416 5.56 15.25 23.11
N MET A 417 6.87 15.04 23.08
CA MET A 417 7.83 16.05 22.63
C MET A 417 7.87 16.24 21.11
N THR A 418 7.19 15.42 20.33
CA THR A 418 7.16 15.55 18.86
C THR A 418 6.29 16.73 18.45
N ASN A 419 6.70 17.43 17.39
CA ASN A 419 5.97 18.59 16.87
C ASN A 419 5.44 18.39 15.44
N VAL A 420 5.85 17.32 14.76
CA VAL A 420 5.35 16.91 13.44
C VAL A 420 5.29 15.39 13.34
N ASP A 421 4.37 14.88 12.53
CA ASP A 421 4.31 13.52 12.04
C ASP A 421 4.87 13.41 10.60
N CYS A 422 4.95 12.20 10.05
CA CYS A 422 5.48 11.97 8.71
C CYS A 422 4.69 12.69 7.61
N ARG A 423 3.35 12.81 7.74
CA ARG A 423 2.49 13.53 6.80
C ARG A 423 2.72 15.04 6.91
N ALA A 424 2.69 15.57 8.13
CA ALA A 424 2.92 16.98 8.38
C ALA A 424 4.32 17.43 7.94
N PHE A 425 5.35 16.58 8.14
CA PHE A 425 6.70 16.84 7.65
C PHE A 425 6.76 17.07 6.14
N LYS A 426 6.06 16.27 5.35
CA LYS A 426 6.02 16.40 3.88
C LYS A 426 5.34 17.70 3.44
N ASN A 427 4.31 18.12 4.16
CA ASN A 427 3.45 19.25 3.82
C ASN A 427 3.87 20.56 4.51
N ASN A 428 4.81 20.52 5.44
CA ASN A 428 5.20 21.69 6.24
C ASN A 428 6.37 22.44 5.58
N ASP A 429 6.24 23.76 5.47
CA ASP A 429 7.31 24.67 5.01
C ASP A 429 8.32 25.01 6.11
N SER A 430 8.07 24.61 7.37
CA SER A 430 9.02 24.82 8.46
C SER A 430 10.29 24.01 8.23
N THR A 431 11.44 24.69 8.27
CA THR A 431 12.74 24.09 7.94
C THR A 431 13.60 23.77 9.15
N SER A 432 13.22 24.20 10.36
CA SER A 432 14.05 24.12 11.57
C SER A 432 13.30 23.59 12.78
N ASN A 433 14.03 23.04 13.73
CA ASN A 433 13.53 22.49 15.00
C ASN A 433 12.45 21.41 14.84
N ILE A 434 12.67 20.50 13.94
CA ILE A 434 11.77 19.36 13.68
C ILE A 434 12.05 18.28 14.71
N VAL A 435 11.00 17.83 15.39
CA VAL A 435 11.01 16.68 16.31
C VAL A 435 9.95 15.71 15.84
N ILE A 436 10.39 14.55 15.36
CA ILE A 436 9.52 13.51 14.79
C ILE A 436 9.84 12.16 15.41
N ALA A 437 8.84 11.35 15.71
CA ALA A 437 9.00 9.97 16.10
C ALA A 437 8.68 9.04 14.93
N GLY A 438 9.32 7.88 14.89
CA GLY A 438 9.03 6.87 13.88
C GLY A 438 9.70 5.53 14.15
N GLU A 439 9.08 4.47 13.62
CA GLU A 439 9.66 3.13 13.54
C GLU A 439 10.61 3.06 12.34
N ILE A 440 11.83 2.56 12.54
CA ILE A 440 12.81 2.41 11.47
C ILE A 440 12.41 1.24 10.57
N THR A 441 12.19 1.51 9.29
CA THR A 441 11.82 0.47 8.30
C THR A 441 12.97 0.04 7.40
N ASN A 442 13.97 0.91 7.20
CA ASN A 442 15.14 0.57 6.39
C ASN A 442 16.34 1.45 6.76
N ILE A 443 17.54 0.91 6.60
CA ILE A 443 18.79 1.61 6.86
C ILE A 443 19.74 1.38 5.70
N ASN A 444 20.15 2.45 5.04
CA ASN A 444 21.14 2.41 3.97
C ASN A 444 22.40 3.15 4.40
N VAL A 445 23.47 2.40 4.67
CA VAL A 445 24.78 2.94 5.05
C VAL A 445 25.64 3.11 3.82
N ILE A 446 26.15 4.31 3.62
CA ILE A 446 27.04 4.64 2.50
C ILE A 446 28.31 5.34 2.98
N LYS A 447 29.36 5.34 2.15
CA LYS A 447 30.58 6.13 2.40
C LYS A 447 30.52 7.45 1.65
N THR A 448 30.88 8.52 2.31
CA THR A 448 30.96 9.86 1.71
C THR A 448 32.02 9.89 0.60
N LYS A 449 31.67 10.48 -0.55
CA LYS A 449 32.57 10.48 -1.74
C LYS A 449 33.40 11.75 -1.88
N LYS A 450 33.02 12.87 -1.23
CA LYS A 450 33.66 14.20 -1.41
C LYS A 450 33.72 14.96 -0.08
N GLY A 451 34.66 15.90 0.04
CA GLY A 451 34.81 16.81 1.17
C GLY A 451 35.77 16.31 2.26
N LYS A 452 35.86 17.06 3.38
CA LYS A 452 36.76 16.77 4.51
C LYS A 452 36.50 15.43 5.20
N LEU A 453 35.29 14.88 5.04
CA LEU A 453 34.83 13.62 5.65
C LEU A 453 34.75 12.48 4.62
N SER A 454 35.49 12.57 3.49
CA SER A 454 35.52 11.53 2.46
C SER A 454 35.95 10.18 3.02
N GLY A 455 35.23 9.10 2.67
CA GLY A 455 35.48 7.74 3.15
C GLY A 455 34.79 7.38 4.46
N GLN A 456 34.22 8.35 5.19
CA GLN A 456 33.47 8.07 6.43
C GLN A 456 32.06 7.57 6.14
N GLU A 457 31.54 6.74 7.04
CA GLU A 457 30.18 6.19 6.93
C GLU A 457 29.15 7.24 7.34
N MET A 458 28.06 7.27 6.58
CA MET A 458 26.83 8.00 6.88
C MET A 458 25.62 7.12 6.54
N SER A 459 24.45 7.42 7.06
CA SER A 459 23.26 6.64 6.74
C SER A 459 22.08 7.47 6.28
N PHE A 460 21.26 6.86 5.43
CA PHE A 460 19.90 7.25 5.15
C PHE A 460 18.99 6.23 5.80
N VAL A 461 18.11 6.69 6.66
CA VAL A 461 17.17 5.86 7.41
C VAL A 461 15.78 6.18 6.91
N SER A 462 14.98 5.15 6.64
CA SER A 462 13.54 5.31 6.38
C SER A 462 12.80 5.06 7.69
N ILE A 463 11.87 5.95 8.00
CA ILE A 463 11.00 5.81 9.17
C ILE A 463 9.54 5.86 8.76
N GLU A 464 8.67 5.29 9.59
CA GLU A 464 7.23 5.38 9.41
C GLU A 464 6.49 5.63 10.74
N ASP A 465 5.33 6.25 10.62
CA ASP A 465 4.33 6.41 11.67
C ASP A 465 2.93 6.08 11.11
N GLN A 466 1.88 6.32 11.88
CA GLN A 466 0.48 6.08 11.45
C GLN A 466 0.06 6.94 10.24
N THR A 467 0.70 8.09 10.03
CA THR A 467 0.31 9.09 9.03
C THR A 467 1.05 8.94 7.71
N GLY A 468 2.20 8.28 7.73
CA GLY A 468 3.00 8.15 6.53
C GLY A 468 4.41 7.58 6.75
N SER A 469 5.30 7.77 5.78
CA SER A 469 6.72 7.42 5.87
C SER A 469 7.60 8.58 5.44
N LEU A 470 8.79 8.64 5.99
CA LEU A 470 9.86 9.53 5.58
C LEU A 470 11.07 8.69 5.16
N ASP A 471 11.39 8.70 3.88
CA ASP A 471 12.42 7.83 3.28
C ASP A 471 13.84 8.40 3.38
N SER A 472 14.01 9.58 3.93
CA SER A 472 15.30 10.28 3.93
C SER A 472 15.54 10.99 5.26
N VAL A 473 15.79 10.20 6.30
CA VAL A 473 16.32 10.67 7.58
C VAL A 473 17.83 10.49 7.53
N ILE A 474 18.57 11.60 7.48
CA ILE A 474 19.98 11.66 7.10
C ILE A 474 20.84 11.79 8.36
N PHE A 475 21.70 10.82 8.58
CA PHE A 475 22.74 10.85 9.60
C PHE A 475 24.09 11.11 8.94
N PHE A 476 24.61 12.31 9.06
CA PHE A 476 25.97 12.63 8.64
C PHE A 476 27.01 11.89 9.50
N PRO A 477 28.29 11.76 9.07
CA PRO A 477 29.25 10.87 9.70
C PRO A 477 29.41 11.02 11.21
N GLU A 478 29.43 12.25 11.73
CA GLU A 478 29.55 12.52 13.17
C GLU A 478 28.33 12.02 13.94
N THR A 479 27.14 12.34 13.43
CA THR A 479 25.86 11.91 14.03
C THR A 479 25.68 10.40 13.88
N TYR A 480 26.04 9.83 12.72
CA TYR A 480 25.98 8.39 12.50
C TYR A 480 26.90 7.63 13.48
N ALA A 481 28.16 8.03 13.62
CA ALA A 481 29.08 7.39 14.54
C ALA A 481 28.57 7.39 15.99
N LYS A 482 27.88 8.47 16.39
CA LYS A 482 27.31 8.61 17.73
C LYS A 482 26.11 7.70 17.98
N TYR A 483 25.22 7.54 17.00
CA TYR A 483 23.90 6.90 17.19
C TYR A 483 23.74 5.56 16.48
N LYS A 484 24.71 5.06 15.71
CA LYS A 484 24.62 3.84 14.90
C LYS A 484 24.14 2.60 15.65
N HIS A 485 24.39 2.52 16.96
CA HIS A 485 23.96 1.40 17.79
C HIS A 485 22.47 1.38 18.11
N HIS A 486 21.76 2.51 17.88
CA HIS A 486 20.30 2.59 17.96
C HIS A 486 19.62 2.42 16.59
N LEU A 487 20.39 2.46 15.49
CA LEU A 487 19.87 2.37 14.14
C LEU A 487 19.78 0.91 13.72
N PHE A 488 18.62 0.28 13.92
CA PHE A 488 18.26 -1.05 13.42
C PHE A 488 16.77 -1.09 13.10
N GLU A 489 16.39 -1.97 12.19
CA GLU A 489 14.99 -2.10 11.73
C GLU A 489 14.06 -2.47 12.89
N ASN A 490 12.84 -1.95 12.83
CA ASN A 490 11.79 -2.05 13.85
C ASN A 490 12.09 -1.33 15.19
N ASN A 491 13.18 -0.57 15.28
CA ASN A 491 13.42 0.27 16.44
C ASN A 491 12.63 1.59 16.34
N ILE A 492 12.12 2.06 17.47
CA ILE A 492 11.38 3.33 17.56
C ILE A 492 12.28 4.39 18.17
N LEU A 493 12.45 5.51 17.46
CA LEU A 493 13.28 6.62 17.89
C LEU A 493 12.55 7.95 17.69
N ILE A 494 12.93 8.93 18.51
CA ILE A 494 12.60 10.33 18.29
C ILE A 494 13.81 11.00 17.65
N PHE A 495 13.60 11.65 16.50
CA PHE A 495 14.62 12.33 15.72
C PHE A 495 14.43 13.85 15.84
N VAL A 496 15.50 14.54 16.14
CA VAL A 496 15.55 16.01 16.21
C VAL A 496 16.49 16.52 15.16
N GLY A 497 16.05 17.47 14.35
CA GLY A 497 16.88 17.98 13.27
C GLY A 497 16.21 19.07 12.45
N ASN A 498 16.70 19.24 11.23
CA ASN A 498 16.25 20.28 10.31
C ASN A 498 15.93 19.70 8.94
N LYS A 499 14.98 20.31 8.23
CA LYS A 499 14.65 19.90 6.85
C LYS A 499 15.84 20.14 5.93
N SER A 500 16.19 19.19 5.10
CA SER A 500 17.30 19.31 4.14
C SER A 500 16.99 20.39 3.10
N LYS A 501 17.94 21.28 2.84
CA LYS A 501 17.82 22.32 1.80
C LYS A 501 17.85 21.79 0.38
N THR A 502 18.34 20.56 0.17
CA THR A 502 18.61 19.99 -1.17
C THR A 502 17.80 18.74 -1.47
N LYS A 503 17.14 18.14 -0.48
CA LYS A 503 16.33 16.92 -0.62
C LYS A 503 15.15 16.98 0.35
N ASP A 504 14.03 16.37 -0.02
CA ASP A 504 12.91 16.14 0.90
C ASP A 504 13.32 15.12 1.96
N GLY A 505 14.01 15.58 3.00
CA GLY A 505 14.53 14.73 4.05
C GLY A 505 14.86 15.50 5.32
N LEU A 506 14.98 14.77 6.42
CA LEU A 506 15.37 15.29 7.73
C LEU A 506 16.88 15.07 7.95
N VAL A 507 17.62 16.15 8.21
CA VAL A 507 19.01 16.06 8.67
C VAL A 507 18.98 16.00 10.19
N VAL A 508 19.46 14.89 10.75
CA VAL A 508 19.39 14.61 12.19
C VAL A 508 20.56 15.23 12.92
N ASP A 509 20.26 16.00 13.96
CA ASP A 509 21.22 16.53 14.92
C ASP A 509 21.32 15.63 16.15
N LYS A 510 20.17 15.12 16.63
CA LYS A 510 20.08 14.23 17.80
C LYS A 510 18.99 13.19 17.59
N CYS A 511 19.14 12.02 18.22
CA CYS A 511 18.04 11.06 18.36
C CYS A 511 17.99 10.49 19.78
N PHE A 512 16.81 10.05 20.18
CA PHE A 512 16.51 9.53 21.50
C PHE A 512 15.68 8.27 21.40
N VAL A 513 15.89 7.34 22.35
CA VAL A 513 14.96 6.23 22.58
C VAL A 513 13.81 6.78 23.42
N PRO A 514 12.56 6.72 22.98
CA PRO A 514 11.42 7.17 23.79
C PRO A 514 11.25 6.27 25.02
N ARG A 515 10.58 6.77 26.06
CA ARG A 515 10.19 5.97 27.22
C ARG A 515 8.95 5.16 26.90
N SER A 516 8.92 3.89 27.32
CA SER A 516 7.74 3.00 27.23
C SER A 516 6.84 3.19 28.44
#